data_5b2ef8e7ccd69eb34ec7fea647f52923
#
_entry.id   5b2ef8e7ccd69eb34ec7fea647f52923
#
_cell.length_a   1.000
_cell.length_b   1.000
_cell.length_c   1.000
_cell.angle_alpha   90.00
_cell.angle_beta   90.00
_cell.angle_gamma   90.00
#
_symmetry.space_group_name_H-M   'P 1'
#
loop_
_entity.id
_entity.type
_entity.pdbx_description
1 polymer ?
#
loop_
_entity_poly.entity_id
_entity_poly.type
_entity_poly.pdbx_seq_one_letter_code
_entity_poly.pdbx_strand_id
1 'polypeptide(L)'
;PRWVERYGVDPGEAVETVGEWAWTAREMFPSGELDAAFGDKRFDIITVVSVLEEVDEPRALLKRAKELLAPDGVLAIETLYAPMTLTRNGVEAFVGGASAVYSLGVLERLMRDFGLKIFRGALTGKEGGSVRLFVTHADAEDHDFDPWYERLARLWDEENALSLRAMQPYQAFERRAEQARKSFISMMKEIAGRGESVHVLGASAPSAALLAWAGEASAAIRAVVEEGPARGDAMLAGLPVISETECRAAEPDYLLAPASLKREMMERWRESVLLGAKIIVATPEPHVIHTHNFAAEYARTLAEGDGAGGVETLRGILVAAGRPRVVAEQPAAQAASA
;
A
#
# COMPACT_ATOMS: atom_id res chain seq x y z
N PRO A 1 4.87 23.44 -1.25
CA PRO A 1 5.43 24.79 -1.48
C PRO A 1 4.90 25.36 -2.79
N ARG A 2 4.61 26.67 -2.86
CA ARG A 2 4.04 27.33 -4.05
C ARG A 2 4.97 27.38 -5.28
N TRP A 3 6.23 27.00 -5.10
CA TRP A 3 7.24 26.96 -6.17
C TRP A 3 7.39 25.57 -6.83
N VAL A 4 6.62 24.57 -6.43
CA VAL A 4 6.61 23.22 -7.03
C VAL A 4 5.43 23.13 -7.99
N GLU A 5 5.69 22.89 -9.26
CA GLU A 5 4.66 22.48 -10.22
C GLU A 5 4.32 21.00 -9.95
N ARG A 6 3.03 20.70 -9.89
CA ARG A 6 2.53 19.36 -9.58
C ARG A 6 1.63 18.86 -10.70
N TYR A 7 1.80 17.60 -11.02
CA TYR A 7 1.02 16.92 -12.05
C TYR A 7 0.52 15.59 -11.48
N GLY A 8 -0.75 15.29 -11.71
CA GLY A 8 -1.39 14.05 -11.32
C GLY A 8 -2.06 13.39 -12.53
N VAL A 9 -1.79 12.09 -12.70
CA VAL A 9 -2.42 11.28 -13.76
C VAL A 9 -2.96 10.03 -13.11
N ASP A 10 -4.25 9.79 -13.25
CA ASP A 10 -4.93 8.61 -12.74
C ASP A 10 -6.23 8.40 -13.53
N PRO A 11 -6.60 7.17 -13.92
CA PRO A 11 -7.86 6.92 -14.63
C PRO A 11 -9.10 7.06 -13.73
N GLY A 12 -8.93 7.05 -12.41
CA GLY A 12 -10.00 7.18 -11.43
C GLY A 12 -10.48 8.62 -11.22
N GLU A 13 -11.70 8.76 -10.70
CA GLU A 13 -12.30 10.07 -10.41
C GLU A 13 -11.57 10.85 -9.31
N ALA A 14 -10.84 10.14 -8.44
CA ALA A 14 -10.12 10.74 -7.33
C ALA A 14 -9.07 11.77 -7.78
N VAL A 15 -8.53 11.66 -9.00
CA VAL A 15 -7.56 12.63 -9.54
C VAL A 15 -8.14 14.04 -9.66
N GLU A 16 -9.44 14.16 -9.86
CA GLU A 16 -10.13 15.44 -10.00
C GLU A 16 -10.18 16.21 -8.66
N THR A 17 -10.15 15.50 -7.54
CA THR A 17 -10.22 16.12 -6.20
C THR A 17 -8.96 16.90 -5.83
N VAL A 18 -7.85 16.68 -6.52
CA VAL A 18 -6.58 17.39 -6.28
C VAL A 18 -6.31 18.50 -7.29
N GLY A 19 -7.25 18.78 -8.20
CA GLY A 19 -7.12 19.78 -9.27
C GLY A 19 -6.83 21.20 -8.80
N GLU A 20 -7.17 21.57 -7.56
CA GLU A 20 -6.81 22.86 -6.96
C GLU A 20 -5.30 22.96 -6.61
N TRP A 21 -4.59 21.83 -6.50
CA TRP A 21 -3.22 21.73 -6.03
C TRP A 21 -2.23 21.27 -7.09
N ALA A 22 -2.74 20.71 -8.19
CA ALA A 22 -1.95 20.12 -9.26
C ALA A 22 -2.69 20.26 -10.60
N TRP A 23 -1.94 20.27 -11.70
CA TRP A 23 -2.51 19.94 -12.98
C TRP A 23 -2.88 18.45 -13.00
N THR A 24 -4.09 18.11 -13.42
CA THR A 24 -4.58 16.73 -13.36
C THR A 24 -5.11 16.27 -14.72
N ALA A 25 -4.94 14.98 -15.00
CA ALA A 25 -5.56 14.31 -16.14
C ALA A 25 -6.16 12.98 -15.68
N ARG A 26 -7.41 12.75 -16.04
CA ARG A 26 -8.10 11.47 -15.84
C ARG A 26 -7.83 10.57 -17.03
N GLU A 27 -6.65 9.95 -17.02
CA GLU A 27 -6.11 9.19 -18.14
C GLU A 27 -5.27 7.99 -17.66
N MET A 28 -5.15 6.98 -18.51
CA MET A 28 -4.14 5.94 -18.34
C MET A 28 -2.76 6.48 -18.68
N PHE A 29 -1.73 6.06 -17.95
CA PHE A 29 -0.35 6.42 -18.27
C PHE A 29 0.44 5.19 -18.74
N PRO A 30 1.13 5.26 -19.91
CA PRO A 30 1.21 6.38 -20.84
C PRO A 30 0.00 6.46 -21.79
N SER A 31 -0.30 7.67 -22.30
CA SER A 31 -1.26 7.86 -23.38
C SER A 31 -0.78 8.93 -24.35
N GLY A 32 -1.29 8.91 -25.59
CA GLY A 32 -0.95 9.92 -26.60
C GLY A 32 -1.44 11.34 -26.24
N GLU A 33 -2.51 11.47 -25.47
CA GLU A 33 -3.02 12.76 -25.00
C GLU A 33 -2.07 13.38 -23.97
N LEU A 34 -1.52 12.56 -23.06
CA LEU A 34 -0.50 12.99 -22.10
C LEU A 34 0.81 13.38 -22.80
N ASP A 35 1.17 12.69 -23.87
CA ASP A 35 2.35 13.02 -24.68
C ASP A 35 2.23 14.41 -25.28
N ALA A 36 1.05 14.76 -25.80
CA ALA A 36 0.77 16.10 -26.31
C ALA A 36 0.76 17.16 -25.19
N ALA A 37 0.21 16.84 -24.02
CA ALA A 37 0.13 17.75 -22.87
C ALA A 37 1.50 18.03 -22.22
N PHE A 38 2.36 17.02 -22.13
CA PHE A 38 3.68 17.15 -21.52
C PHE A 38 4.73 17.69 -22.48
N GLY A 39 4.63 17.38 -23.78
CA GLY A 39 5.60 17.82 -24.79
C GLY A 39 7.05 17.49 -24.36
N ASP A 40 7.89 18.52 -24.33
CA ASP A 40 9.31 18.41 -23.93
C ASP A 40 9.55 18.59 -22.43
N LYS A 41 8.49 18.58 -21.60
CA LYS A 41 8.64 18.69 -20.14
C LYS A 41 9.53 17.57 -19.60
N ARG A 42 10.30 17.93 -18.56
CA ARG A 42 11.06 16.98 -17.75
C ARG A 42 10.71 17.23 -16.29
N PHE A 43 10.58 16.14 -15.56
CA PHE A 43 10.20 16.15 -14.15
C PHE A 43 11.40 15.80 -13.27
N ASP A 44 11.63 16.61 -12.27
CA ASP A 44 12.67 16.36 -11.26
C ASP A 44 12.32 15.14 -10.38
N ILE A 45 11.02 14.93 -10.15
CA ILE A 45 10.51 13.81 -9.37
C ILE A 45 9.28 13.23 -10.08
N ILE A 46 9.32 11.93 -10.32
CA ILE A 46 8.16 11.14 -10.77
C ILE A 46 7.86 10.12 -9.67
N THR A 47 6.59 9.96 -9.31
CA THR A 47 6.16 8.95 -8.35
C THR A 47 5.22 7.95 -9.00
N VAL A 48 5.46 6.66 -8.77
CA VAL A 48 4.63 5.53 -9.21
C VAL A 48 4.37 4.67 -7.99
N VAL A 49 3.20 4.86 -7.36
CA VAL A 49 2.88 4.27 -6.06
C VAL A 49 1.63 3.41 -6.19
N SER A 50 1.76 2.11 -5.96
CA SER A 50 0.69 1.12 -6.14
C SER A 50 0.06 1.15 -7.54
N VAL A 51 0.89 1.29 -8.55
CA VAL A 51 0.47 1.31 -9.97
C VAL A 51 1.18 0.22 -10.76
N LEU A 52 2.48 -0.01 -10.49
CA LEU A 52 3.30 -0.92 -11.30
C LEU A 52 2.79 -2.36 -11.28
N GLU A 53 2.21 -2.78 -10.16
CA GLU A 53 1.60 -4.11 -9.98
C GLU A 53 0.26 -4.29 -10.69
N GLU A 54 -0.41 -3.19 -11.05
CA GLU A 54 -1.75 -3.22 -11.64
C GLU A 54 -1.74 -3.04 -13.16
N VAL A 55 -0.67 -2.45 -13.72
CA VAL A 55 -0.61 -2.17 -15.15
C VAL A 55 -0.26 -3.41 -15.97
N ASP A 56 -0.95 -3.60 -17.11
CA ASP A 56 -0.69 -4.69 -18.04
C ASP A 56 0.67 -4.54 -18.75
N GLU A 57 1.09 -3.30 -19.02
CA GLU A 57 2.29 -2.97 -19.78
C GLU A 57 3.32 -2.16 -18.94
N PRO A 58 3.93 -2.75 -17.89
CA PRO A 58 4.87 -2.05 -17.01
C PRO A 58 6.09 -1.51 -17.76
N ARG A 59 6.48 -2.15 -18.86
CA ARG A 59 7.60 -1.71 -19.69
C ARG A 59 7.29 -0.39 -20.44
N ALA A 60 6.06 -0.21 -20.91
CA ALA A 60 5.61 1.01 -21.56
C ALA A 60 5.58 2.18 -20.56
N LEU A 61 5.06 1.94 -19.35
CA LEU A 61 5.08 2.91 -18.25
C LEU A 61 6.51 3.34 -17.91
N LEU A 62 7.41 2.40 -17.67
CA LEU A 62 8.80 2.71 -17.30
C LEU A 62 9.57 3.42 -18.41
N LYS A 63 9.37 3.03 -19.66
CA LYS A 63 9.96 3.71 -20.82
C LYS A 63 9.55 5.17 -20.83
N ARG A 64 8.26 5.44 -20.70
CA ARG A 64 7.75 6.80 -20.76
C ARG A 64 8.14 7.63 -19.53
N ALA A 65 8.10 7.02 -18.34
CA ALA A 65 8.60 7.67 -17.13
C ALA A 65 10.06 8.07 -17.27
N LYS A 66 10.92 7.20 -17.82
CA LYS A 66 12.33 7.50 -18.12
C LYS A 66 12.51 8.66 -19.08
N GLU A 67 11.70 8.74 -20.15
CA GLU A 67 11.74 9.82 -21.14
C GLU A 67 11.34 11.17 -20.54
N LEU A 68 10.43 11.17 -19.56
CA LEU A 68 9.97 12.36 -18.86
C LEU A 68 10.85 12.75 -17.67
N LEU A 69 11.75 11.88 -17.22
CA LEU A 69 12.63 12.15 -16.09
C LEU A 69 13.74 13.13 -16.50
N ALA A 70 13.98 14.12 -15.65
CA ALA A 70 15.13 15.02 -15.81
C ALA A 70 16.44 14.26 -15.70
N PRO A 71 17.58 14.76 -16.26
CA PRO A 71 18.87 14.03 -16.22
C PRO A 71 19.33 13.62 -14.82
N ASP A 72 19.09 14.46 -13.82
CA ASP A 72 19.36 14.25 -12.38
C ASP A 72 18.09 13.94 -11.59
N GLY A 73 17.01 13.61 -12.27
CA GLY A 73 15.70 13.34 -11.69
C GLY A 73 15.61 12.02 -10.95
N VAL A 74 14.61 11.91 -10.08
CA VAL A 74 14.33 10.72 -9.28
C VAL A 74 12.95 10.15 -9.61
N LEU A 75 12.92 8.87 -9.99
CA LEU A 75 11.71 8.07 -10.11
C LEU A 75 11.53 7.27 -8.83
N ALA A 76 10.53 7.60 -8.03
CA ALA A 76 10.18 6.86 -6.81
C ALA A 76 9.06 5.86 -7.12
N ILE A 77 9.37 4.58 -7.01
CA ILE A 77 8.43 3.47 -7.24
C ILE A 77 8.12 2.82 -5.91
N GLU A 78 6.85 2.61 -5.60
CA GLU A 78 6.41 1.76 -4.51
C GLU A 78 5.45 0.71 -5.06
N THR A 79 5.77 -0.56 -4.85
CA THR A 79 5.03 -1.69 -5.40
C THR A 79 5.05 -2.88 -4.45
N LEU A 80 4.09 -3.78 -4.59
CA LEU A 80 4.04 -5.05 -3.86
C LEU A 80 5.35 -5.83 -4.01
N TYR A 81 5.85 -6.34 -2.87
CA TYR A 81 7.14 -7.00 -2.79
C TYR A 81 7.01 -8.50 -2.53
N ALA A 82 7.39 -9.31 -3.50
CA ALA A 82 7.23 -10.76 -3.46
C ALA A 82 7.78 -11.43 -2.19
N PRO A 83 8.98 -11.11 -1.68
CA PRO A 83 9.47 -11.64 -0.42
C PRO A 83 8.51 -11.40 0.75
N MET A 84 7.98 -10.18 0.91
CA MET A 84 7.05 -9.86 1.99
C MET A 84 5.70 -10.56 1.79
N THR A 85 5.17 -10.55 0.58
CA THR A 85 3.93 -11.26 0.24
C THR A 85 4.02 -12.74 0.57
N LEU A 86 5.11 -13.40 0.16
CA LEU A 86 5.32 -14.82 0.41
C LEU A 86 5.54 -15.13 1.89
N THR A 87 6.34 -14.35 2.60
CA THR A 87 6.70 -14.63 4.01
C THR A 87 5.57 -14.28 4.98
N ARG A 88 4.79 -13.23 4.69
CA ARG A 88 3.67 -12.75 5.50
C ARG A 88 2.32 -13.37 5.15
N ASN A 89 2.32 -14.33 4.22
CA ASN A 89 1.11 -14.98 3.75
C ASN A 89 0.07 -13.98 3.18
N GLY A 90 0.56 -13.02 2.39
CA GLY A 90 -0.23 -11.90 1.83
C GLY A 90 -1.11 -12.32 0.66
N VAL A 91 -2.12 -13.16 0.89
CA VAL A 91 -3.04 -13.66 -0.14
C VAL A 91 -3.84 -12.55 -0.80
N GLU A 92 -4.09 -11.46 -0.08
CA GLU A 92 -4.85 -10.29 -0.56
C GLU A 92 -4.19 -9.65 -1.79
N ALA A 93 -2.86 -9.71 -1.91
CA ALA A 93 -2.12 -9.21 -3.06
C ALA A 93 -2.55 -9.88 -4.38
N PHE A 94 -2.90 -11.18 -4.35
CA PHE A 94 -3.25 -11.94 -5.55
C PHE A 94 -4.74 -11.85 -5.93
N VAL A 95 -5.59 -11.37 -5.04
CA VAL A 95 -7.04 -11.28 -5.26
C VAL A 95 -7.48 -9.84 -5.43
N GLY A 96 -6.64 -8.88 -5.03
CA GLY A 96 -6.95 -7.44 -5.00
C GLY A 96 -6.78 -6.70 -6.33
N GLY A 97 -6.52 -7.40 -7.45
CA GLY A 97 -6.37 -6.77 -8.77
C GLY A 97 -4.92 -6.65 -9.25
N ALA A 98 -3.92 -6.97 -8.41
CA ALA A 98 -2.53 -6.95 -8.84
C ALA A 98 -2.27 -8.01 -9.93
N SER A 99 -1.78 -7.57 -11.09
CA SER A 99 -1.35 -8.44 -12.20
C SER A 99 0.02 -9.07 -11.93
N ALA A 100 0.82 -8.45 -11.05
CA ALA A 100 2.16 -8.91 -10.71
C ALA A 100 2.56 -8.55 -9.28
N VAL A 101 3.43 -9.37 -8.69
CA VAL A 101 4.13 -9.07 -7.44
C VAL A 101 5.63 -9.20 -7.73
N TYR A 102 6.39 -8.15 -7.44
CA TYR A 102 7.76 -8.03 -7.91
C TYR A 102 8.79 -8.45 -6.87
N SER A 103 9.88 -9.05 -7.34
CA SER A 103 11.12 -9.20 -6.59
C SER A 103 12.09 -8.07 -6.95
N LEU A 104 13.04 -7.78 -6.07
CA LEU A 104 14.08 -6.77 -6.32
C LEU A 104 14.89 -7.12 -7.58
N GLY A 105 15.18 -8.40 -7.77
CA GLY A 105 15.91 -8.87 -8.97
C GLY A 105 15.17 -8.66 -10.28
N VAL A 106 13.83 -8.75 -10.28
CA VAL A 106 13.03 -8.42 -11.46
C VAL A 106 12.99 -6.92 -11.69
N LEU A 107 12.77 -6.13 -10.63
CA LEU A 107 12.74 -4.67 -10.71
C LEU A 107 14.07 -4.10 -11.20
N GLU A 108 15.19 -4.59 -10.68
CA GLU A 108 16.51 -4.14 -11.15
C GLU A 108 16.75 -4.45 -12.64
N ARG A 109 16.31 -5.63 -13.08
CA ARG A 109 16.41 -5.98 -14.52
C ARG A 109 15.56 -5.04 -15.37
N LEU A 110 14.30 -4.78 -14.93
CA LEU A 110 13.42 -3.84 -15.63
C LEU A 110 14.04 -2.45 -15.72
N MET A 111 14.61 -1.93 -14.62
CA MET A 111 15.26 -0.62 -14.63
C MET A 111 16.46 -0.59 -15.59
N ARG A 112 17.31 -1.61 -15.53
CA ARG A 112 18.50 -1.74 -16.38
C ARG A 112 18.14 -1.78 -17.88
N ASP A 113 17.07 -2.45 -18.25
CA ASP A 113 16.59 -2.53 -19.65
C ASP A 113 16.28 -1.14 -20.25
N PHE A 114 15.99 -0.15 -19.42
CA PHE A 114 15.72 1.22 -19.83
C PHE A 114 16.86 2.21 -19.50
N GLY A 115 18.03 1.72 -19.10
CA GLY A 115 19.16 2.58 -18.74
C GLY A 115 18.92 3.37 -17.44
N LEU A 116 18.21 2.76 -16.51
CA LEU A 116 17.96 3.26 -15.16
C LEU A 116 18.72 2.43 -14.13
N LYS A 117 19.05 3.03 -12.97
CA LYS A 117 19.64 2.32 -11.81
C LYS A 117 18.84 2.60 -10.55
N ILE A 118 18.70 1.59 -9.70
CA ILE A 118 18.16 1.74 -8.35
C ILE A 118 19.34 2.14 -7.45
N PHE A 119 19.24 3.29 -6.79
CA PHE A 119 20.28 3.75 -5.87
C PHE A 119 19.88 3.66 -4.39
N ARG A 120 18.58 3.47 -4.11
CA ARG A 120 18.05 3.34 -2.76
C ARG A 120 16.81 2.45 -2.73
N GLY A 121 16.66 1.66 -1.66
CA GLY A 121 15.48 0.83 -1.39
C GLY A 121 15.08 0.85 0.08
N ALA A 122 13.79 0.71 0.35
CA ALA A 122 13.25 0.55 1.69
C ALA A 122 11.98 -0.31 1.66
N LEU A 123 11.80 -1.15 2.66
CA LEU A 123 10.55 -1.88 2.86
C LEU A 123 9.51 -0.95 3.49
N THR A 124 8.26 -1.12 3.11
CA THR A 124 7.12 -0.41 3.69
C THR A 124 6.01 -1.39 4.07
N GLY A 125 5.18 -1.00 5.03
CA GLY A 125 4.02 -1.81 5.42
C GLY A 125 2.80 -1.63 4.52
N LYS A 126 2.90 -0.83 3.46
CA LYS A 126 1.76 -0.55 2.57
C LYS A 126 1.27 -1.85 1.94
N GLU A 127 -0.06 -2.02 1.88
CA GLU A 127 -0.74 -3.17 1.28
C GLU A 127 -0.22 -4.53 1.77
N GLY A 128 0.16 -4.61 3.06
CA GLY A 128 0.67 -5.84 3.68
C GLY A 128 2.16 -6.11 3.43
N GLY A 129 2.82 -5.33 2.58
CA GLY A 129 4.27 -5.41 2.34
C GLY A 129 4.70 -4.99 0.95
N SER A 130 5.28 -3.81 0.86
CA SER A 130 5.78 -3.22 -0.38
C SER A 130 7.26 -2.87 -0.27
N VAL A 131 7.89 -2.70 -1.42
CA VAL A 131 9.22 -2.10 -1.53
C VAL A 131 9.10 -0.73 -2.19
N ARG A 132 9.72 0.27 -1.58
CA ARG A 132 9.90 1.59 -2.17
C ARG A 132 11.31 1.71 -2.68
N LEU A 133 11.44 1.98 -3.98
CA LEU A 133 12.70 2.13 -4.68
C LEU A 133 12.86 3.56 -5.19
N PHE A 134 14.08 4.06 -5.14
CA PHE A 134 14.47 5.32 -5.74
C PHE A 134 15.42 5.04 -6.87
N VAL A 135 15.04 5.51 -8.04
CA VAL A 135 15.63 5.16 -9.32
C VAL A 135 16.06 6.44 -10.03
N THR A 136 17.17 6.42 -10.74
CA THR A 136 17.66 7.52 -11.55
C THR A 136 18.25 7.00 -12.86
N HIS A 137 18.69 7.87 -13.76
CA HIS A 137 19.42 7.47 -14.95
C HIS A 137 20.70 6.71 -14.58
N ALA A 138 21.09 5.70 -15.36
CA ALA A 138 22.22 4.84 -15.03
C ALA A 138 23.56 5.59 -14.97
N ASP A 139 23.68 6.69 -15.72
CA ASP A 139 24.84 7.57 -15.81
C ASP A 139 24.81 8.77 -14.84
N ALA A 140 23.73 8.95 -14.07
CA ALA A 140 23.67 10.00 -13.05
C ALA A 140 24.53 9.63 -11.84
N GLU A 141 25.37 10.55 -11.35
CA GLU A 141 26.28 10.37 -10.19
C GLU A 141 25.80 11.10 -8.93
N ASP A 142 24.84 12.03 -9.05
CA ASP A 142 24.40 12.92 -7.97
C ASP A 142 23.72 12.22 -6.78
N HIS A 143 23.35 10.94 -6.95
CA HIS A 143 22.66 10.13 -5.96
C HIS A 143 23.53 9.01 -5.36
N ASP A 144 24.81 9.00 -5.65
CA ASP A 144 25.74 7.99 -5.14
C ASP A 144 26.07 8.27 -3.68
N PHE A 145 25.52 7.45 -2.77
CA PHE A 145 25.68 7.55 -1.34
C PHE A 145 25.79 6.16 -0.70
N ASP A 146 26.96 5.82 -0.21
CA ASP A 146 27.30 4.49 0.31
C ASP A 146 26.27 3.87 1.27
N PRO A 147 25.74 4.59 2.30
CA PRO A 147 24.74 4.01 3.19
C PRO A 147 23.44 3.57 2.50
N TRP A 148 23.09 4.14 1.34
CA TRP A 148 21.93 3.69 0.58
C TRP A 148 22.22 2.38 -0.15
N TYR A 149 23.41 2.24 -0.73
CA TYR A 149 23.84 1.00 -1.35
C TYR A 149 23.99 -0.14 -0.35
N GLU A 150 24.47 0.13 0.87
CA GLU A 150 24.52 -0.87 1.94
C GLU A 150 23.14 -1.39 2.34
N ARG A 151 22.11 -0.51 2.38
CA ARG A 151 20.73 -0.92 2.63
C ARG A 151 20.17 -1.75 1.48
N LEU A 152 20.44 -1.35 0.25
CA LEU A 152 20.02 -2.08 -0.93
C LEU A 152 20.67 -3.47 -0.98
N ALA A 153 21.96 -3.56 -0.66
CA ALA A 153 22.68 -4.82 -0.56
C ALA A 153 22.04 -5.77 0.48
N ARG A 154 21.64 -5.25 1.64
CA ARG A 154 20.92 -6.07 2.64
C ARG A 154 19.59 -6.60 2.12
N LEU A 155 18.81 -5.80 1.40
CA LEU A 155 17.57 -6.26 0.76
C LEU A 155 17.85 -7.38 -0.26
N TRP A 156 18.95 -7.27 -0.99
CA TRP A 156 19.44 -8.31 -1.90
C TRP A 156 19.78 -9.60 -1.18
N ASP A 157 20.51 -9.52 -0.08
CA ASP A 157 20.90 -10.69 0.71
C ASP A 157 19.68 -11.41 1.27
N GLU A 158 18.70 -10.65 1.80
CA GLU A 158 17.43 -11.19 2.30
C GLU A 158 16.62 -11.87 1.18
N GLU A 159 16.52 -11.25 0.00
CA GLU A 159 15.83 -11.84 -1.14
C GLU A 159 16.52 -13.12 -1.65
N ASN A 160 17.84 -13.09 -1.74
CA ASN A 160 18.62 -14.25 -2.17
C ASN A 160 18.48 -15.45 -1.22
N ALA A 161 18.38 -15.19 0.10
CA ALA A 161 18.15 -16.22 1.11
C ALA A 161 16.81 -16.95 0.91
N LEU A 162 15.80 -16.30 0.33
CA LEU A 162 14.50 -16.92 0.04
C LEU A 162 14.51 -17.85 -1.17
N SER A 163 15.55 -17.82 -1.99
CA SER A 163 15.67 -18.70 -3.16
C SER A 163 14.47 -18.61 -4.13
N LEU A 164 14.02 -17.41 -4.47
CA LEU A 164 12.80 -17.16 -5.27
C LEU A 164 12.82 -17.76 -6.68
N ARG A 165 13.97 -18.29 -7.14
CA ARG A 165 14.07 -19.03 -8.42
C ARG A 165 13.67 -20.50 -8.28
N ALA A 166 13.49 -20.99 -7.07
CA ALA A 166 13.05 -22.34 -6.78
C ALA A 166 11.54 -22.40 -6.49
N MET A 167 10.94 -23.56 -6.59
CA MET A 167 9.50 -23.75 -6.33
C MET A 167 9.16 -23.82 -4.84
N GLN A 168 10.13 -24.14 -3.98
CA GLN A 168 9.88 -24.36 -2.55
C GLN A 168 9.24 -23.19 -1.81
N PRO A 169 9.67 -21.91 -1.97
CA PRO A 169 9.03 -20.78 -1.29
C PRO A 169 7.56 -20.62 -1.69
N TYR A 170 7.22 -20.85 -2.95
CA TYR A 170 5.84 -20.75 -3.46
C TYR A 170 4.96 -21.86 -2.94
N GLN A 171 5.45 -23.10 -2.94
CA GLN A 171 4.73 -24.25 -2.34
C GLN A 171 4.55 -24.09 -0.83
N ALA A 172 5.54 -23.51 -0.14
CA ALA A 172 5.43 -23.21 1.27
C ALA A 172 4.38 -22.13 1.54
N PHE A 173 4.32 -21.11 0.70
CA PHE A 173 3.27 -20.07 0.73
C PHE A 173 1.88 -20.69 0.50
N GLU A 174 1.71 -21.49 -0.55
CA GLU A 174 0.44 -22.16 -0.87
C GLU A 174 -0.09 -22.97 0.33
N ARG A 175 0.77 -23.79 0.95
CA ARG A 175 0.38 -24.58 2.12
C ARG A 175 -0.06 -23.71 3.31
N ARG A 176 0.66 -22.61 3.58
CA ARG A 176 0.29 -21.66 4.65
C ARG A 176 -1.00 -20.93 4.35
N ALA A 177 -1.19 -20.47 3.10
CA ALA A 177 -2.38 -19.80 2.65
C ALA A 177 -3.63 -20.71 2.79
N GLU A 178 -3.50 -21.96 2.36
CA GLU A 178 -4.59 -22.93 2.48
C GLU A 178 -4.89 -23.29 3.94
N GLN A 179 -3.87 -23.42 4.79
CA GLN A 179 -4.08 -23.62 6.21
C GLN A 179 -4.78 -22.43 6.88
N ALA A 180 -4.33 -21.21 6.59
CA ALA A 180 -4.96 -19.99 7.09
C ALA A 180 -6.42 -19.91 6.64
N ARG A 181 -6.70 -20.23 5.36
CA ARG A 181 -8.06 -20.26 4.82
C ARG A 181 -8.96 -21.23 5.58
N LYS A 182 -8.50 -22.46 5.82
CA LYS A 182 -9.26 -23.47 6.58
C LYS A 182 -9.56 -22.99 7.98
N SER A 183 -8.56 -22.43 8.68
CA SER A 183 -8.72 -21.90 10.03
C SER A 183 -9.69 -20.71 10.07
N PHE A 184 -9.60 -19.81 9.08
CA PHE A 184 -10.51 -18.67 8.96
C PHE A 184 -11.95 -19.12 8.71
N ILE A 185 -12.16 -20.05 7.78
CA ILE A 185 -13.49 -20.62 7.50
C ILE A 185 -14.08 -21.28 8.75
N SER A 186 -13.28 -22.03 9.52
CA SER A 186 -13.73 -22.64 10.78
C SER A 186 -14.18 -21.57 11.78
N MET A 187 -13.35 -20.54 12.00
CA MET A 187 -13.69 -19.41 12.87
C MET A 187 -15.00 -18.72 12.46
N MET A 188 -15.17 -18.43 11.18
CA MET A 188 -16.37 -17.76 10.67
C MET A 188 -17.63 -18.64 10.82
N LYS A 189 -17.51 -19.97 10.63
CA LYS A 189 -18.62 -20.92 10.86
C LYS A 189 -19.01 -20.98 12.34
N GLU A 190 -18.05 -20.94 13.26
CA GLU A 190 -18.30 -20.90 14.68
C GLU A 190 -19.03 -19.60 15.09
N ILE A 191 -18.60 -18.46 14.56
CA ILE A 191 -19.25 -17.15 14.76
C ILE A 191 -20.70 -17.22 14.27
N ALA A 192 -20.92 -17.69 13.03
CA ALA A 192 -22.25 -17.86 12.47
C ALA A 192 -23.12 -18.82 13.29
N GLY A 193 -22.54 -19.92 13.78
CA GLY A 193 -23.23 -20.92 14.64
C GLY A 193 -23.68 -20.37 15.98
N ARG A 194 -23.02 -19.33 16.51
CA ARG A 194 -23.43 -18.59 17.71
C ARG A 194 -24.43 -17.48 17.40
N GLY A 195 -24.79 -17.26 16.15
CA GLY A 195 -25.68 -16.17 15.73
C GLY A 195 -25.04 -14.78 15.81
N GLU A 196 -23.72 -14.72 15.97
CA GLU A 196 -22.95 -13.47 16.04
C GLU A 196 -22.76 -12.86 14.65
N SER A 197 -22.66 -11.53 14.59
CA SER A 197 -22.58 -10.73 13.36
C SER A 197 -21.17 -10.22 13.11
N VAL A 198 -20.82 -10.07 11.84
CA VAL A 198 -19.53 -9.54 11.39
C VAL A 198 -19.75 -8.43 10.37
N HIS A 199 -19.08 -7.29 10.54
CA HIS A 199 -18.98 -6.26 9.51
C HIS A 199 -17.54 -6.18 8.99
N VAL A 200 -17.37 -6.06 7.66
CA VAL A 200 -16.06 -5.94 7.01
C VAL A 200 -15.66 -4.47 6.95
N LEU A 201 -14.45 -4.14 7.40
CA LEU A 201 -13.94 -2.78 7.41
C LEU A 201 -13.26 -2.42 6.07
N GLY A 202 -13.62 -1.26 5.53
CA GLY A 202 -13.11 -0.72 4.28
C GLY A 202 -13.83 -1.28 3.04
N ALA A 203 -14.54 -0.44 2.29
CA ALA A 203 -15.12 -0.80 1.00
C ALA A 203 -14.06 -0.69 -0.11
N SER A 204 -13.16 -1.68 -0.18
CA SER A 204 -11.95 -1.66 -0.99
C SER A 204 -11.68 -3.00 -1.70
N ALA A 205 -10.74 -2.99 -2.64
CA ALA A 205 -10.30 -4.21 -3.33
C ALA A 205 -9.77 -5.29 -2.35
N PRO A 206 -8.94 -4.99 -1.32
CA PRO A 206 -8.57 -5.96 -0.30
C PRO A 206 -9.76 -6.60 0.42
N SER A 207 -10.81 -5.83 0.73
CA SER A 207 -12.02 -6.36 1.36
C SER A 207 -12.81 -7.27 0.41
N ALA A 208 -12.95 -6.89 -0.85
CA ALA A 208 -13.57 -7.76 -1.87
C ALA A 208 -12.78 -9.07 -2.03
N ALA A 209 -11.47 -8.99 -2.04
CA ALA A 209 -10.57 -10.13 -2.07
C ALA A 209 -10.78 -11.06 -0.88
N LEU A 210 -10.83 -10.49 0.33
CA LEU A 210 -11.05 -11.25 1.56
C LEU A 210 -12.43 -11.94 1.56
N LEU A 211 -13.47 -11.27 1.09
CA LEU A 211 -14.81 -11.85 0.93
C LEU A 211 -14.83 -13.02 -0.07
N ALA A 212 -14.17 -12.86 -1.21
CA ALA A 212 -14.03 -13.92 -2.20
C ALA A 212 -13.26 -15.13 -1.63
N TRP A 213 -12.22 -14.87 -0.85
CA TRP A 213 -11.42 -15.90 -0.19
C TRP A 213 -12.18 -16.64 0.93
N ALA A 214 -13.07 -15.92 1.65
CA ALA A 214 -13.97 -16.50 2.64
C ALA A 214 -15.00 -17.46 2.02
N GLY A 215 -15.48 -17.17 0.82
CA GLY A 215 -16.46 -17.98 0.12
C GLY A 215 -17.72 -18.18 0.96
N GLU A 216 -18.17 -19.45 1.10
CA GLU A 216 -19.40 -19.80 1.84
C GLU A 216 -19.34 -19.46 3.36
N ALA A 217 -18.16 -19.15 3.90
CA ALA A 217 -18.01 -18.74 5.30
C ALA A 217 -18.50 -17.32 5.58
N SER A 218 -18.93 -16.60 4.54
CA SER A 218 -19.47 -15.23 4.64
C SER A 218 -20.84 -15.11 5.30
N ALA A 219 -21.49 -16.21 5.69
CA ALA A 219 -22.86 -16.21 6.25
C ALA A 219 -23.05 -15.34 7.52
N ALA A 220 -21.98 -15.13 8.31
CA ALA A 220 -22.02 -14.21 9.46
C ALA A 220 -21.84 -12.74 9.07
N ILE A 221 -21.37 -12.46 7.84
CA ILE A 221 -21.07 -11.10 7.39
C ILE A 221 -22.36 -10.42 6.97
N ARG A 222 -22.61 -9.22 7.52
CA ARG A 222 -23.85 -8.47 7.30
C ARG A 222 -23.69 -7.26 6.42
N ALA A 223 -22.52 -6.59 6.49
CA ALA A 223 -22.25 -5.36 5.76
C ALA A 223 -20.76 -5.15 5.54
N VAL A 224 -20.45 -4.27 4.61
CA VAL A 224 -19.13 -3.68 4.40
C VAL A 224 -19.18 -2.23 4.86
N VAL A 225 -18.17 -1.76 5.56
CA VAL A 225 -18.14 -0.42 6.19
C VAL A 225 -17.23 0.49 5.38
N GLU A 226 -17.75 1.66 4.99
CA GLU A 226 -16.98 2.69 4.28
C GLU A 226 -16.77 3.91 5.19
N GLU A 227 -15.62 4.56 5.00
CA GLU A 227 -15.35 5.87 5.61
C GLU A 227 -16.24 6.95 4.98
N GLY A 228 -16.85 7.77 5.82
CA GLY A 228 -17.73 8.84 5.35
C GLY A 228 -19.20 8.43 5.23
N PRO A 229 -20.01 9.24 4.56
CA PRO A 229 -21.43 8.96 4.39
C PRO A 229 -21.64 7.76 3.46
N ALA A 230 -22.64 6.94 3.81
CA ALA A 230 -23.03 5.81 2.95
C ALA A 230 -23.37 6.29 1.53
N ARG A 231 -22.92 5.55 0.52
CA ARG A 231 -23.19 5.85 -0.89
C ARG A 231 -24.53 5.24 -1.35
N GLY A 232 -25.62 5.49 -0.61
CA GLY A 232 -26.94 4.98 -0.97
C GLY A 232 -26.99 3.44 -1.04
N ASP A 233 -27.44 2.90 -2.16
CA ASP A 233 -27.59 1.45 -2.37
C ASP A 233 -26.30 0.75 -2.84
N ALA A 234 -25.10 1.26 -2.46
CA ALA A 234 -23.84 0.68 -2.85
C ALA A 234 -23.68 -0.74 -2.28
N MET A 235 -23.17 -1.64 -3.12
CA MET A 235 -22.96 -3.05 -2.77
C MET A 235 -21.51 -3.47 -3.08
N LEU A 236 -20.92 -4.26 -2.19
CA LEU A 236 -19.63 -4.92 -2.44
C LEU A 236 -19.79 -6.43 -2.22
N ALA A 237 -19.46 -7.22 -3.23
CA ALA A 237 -19.61 -8.69 -3.19
C ALA A 237 -21.01 -9.18 -2.73
N GLY A 238 -22.07 -8.45 -3.07
CA GLY A 238 -23.44 -8.76 -2.69
C GLY A 238 -23.83 -8.35 -1.27
N LEU A 239 -22.96 -7.63 -0.55
CA LEU A 239 -23.24 -7.09 0.79
C LEU A 239 -23.48 -5.57 0.71
N PRO A 240 -24.40 -5.03 1.53
CA PRO A 240 -24.63 -3.58 1.58
C PRO A 240 -23.38 -2.85 2.11
N VAL A 241 -23.07 -1.70 1.51
CA VAL A 241 -22.02 -0.79 2.00
C VAL A 241 -22.69 0.25 2.90
N ILE A 242 -22.27 0.28 4.16
CA ILE A 242 -22.79 1.18 5.19
C ILE A 242 -21.70 2.14 5.69
N SER A 243 -22.09 3.26 6.26
CA SER A 243 -21.18 4.21 6.91
C SER A 243 -20.60 3.66 8.22
N GLU A 244 -19.49 4.22 8.69
CA GLU A 244 -18.97 3.92 10.04
C GLU A 244 -19.97 4.26 11.14
N THR A 245 -20.76 5.33 10.96
CA THR A 245 -21.81 5.73 11.92
C THR A 245 -22.89 4.66 12.05
N GLU A 246 -23.36 4.14 10.92
CA GLU A 246 -24.35 3.04 10.91
C GLU A 246 -23.76 1.76 11.49
N CYS A 247 -22.49 1.45 11.19
CA CYS A 247 -21.81 0.30 11.76
C CYS A 247 -21.70 0.41 13.29
N ARG A 248 -21.31 1.57 13.81
CA ARG A 248 -21.24 1.80 15.27
C ARG A 248 -22.60 1.70 15.94
N ALA A 249 -23.67 2.18 15.29
CA ALA A 249 -25.04 2.06 15.78
C ALA A 249 -25.57 0.61 15.74
N ALA A 250 -25.10 -0.20 14.81
CA ALA A 250 -25.48 -1.61 14.69
C ALA A 250 -24.75 -2.53 15.68
N GLU A 251 -23.67 -2.05 16.30
CA GLU A 251 -22.86 -2.77 17.30
C GLU A 251 -22.57 -4.23 16.93
N PRO A 252 -21.89 -4.51 15.77
CA PRO A 252 -21.61 -5.89 15.38
C PRO A 252 -20.69 -6.56 16.40
N ASP A 253 -20.85 -7.88 16.59
CA ASP A 253 -20.01 -8.66 17.52
C ASP A 253 -18.53 -8.67 17.09
N TYR A 254 -18.29 -8.61 15.79
CA TYR A 254 -16.96 -8.58 15.20
C TYR A 254 -16.85 -7.61 14.03
N LEU A 255 -15.66 -7.05 13.90
CA LEU A 255 -15.19 -6.28 12.77
C LEU A 255 -14.12 -7.11 12.04
N LEU A 256 -14.26 -7.33 10.75
CA LEU A 256 -13.27 -8.06 9.95
C LEU A 256 -12.41 -7.06 9.17
N ALA A 257 -11.13 -7.00 9.49
CA ALA A 257 -10.18 -6.13 8.81
C ALA A 257 -9.29 -6.90 7.83
N PRO A 258 -9.14 -6.44 6.57
CA PRO A 258 -8.06 -6.90 5.71
C PRO A 258 -6.70 -6.70 6.39
N ALA A 259 -5.76 -7.62 6.22
CA ALA A 259 -4.45 -7.52 6.86
C ALA A 259 -3.67 -6.28 6.39
N SER A 260 -3.84 -5.89 5.12
CA SER A 260 -3.26 -4.67 4.56
C SER A 260 -3.75 -3.39 5.23
N LEU A 261 -4.97 -3.38 5.78
CA LEU A 261 -5.60 -2.26 6.48
C LEU A 261 -5.55 -2.41 8.02
N LYS A 262 -4.95 -3.48 8.54
CA LYS A 262 -4.97 -3.82 9.98
C LYS A 262 -4.60 -2.62 10.86
N ARG A 263 -3.48 -1.95 10.59
CA ARG A 263 -3.00 -0.82 11.38
C ARG A 263 -4.01 0.32 11.40
N GLU A 264 -4.45 0.75 10.23
CA GLU A 264 -5.41 1.83 10.06
C GLU A 264 -6.71 1.53 10.79
N MET A 265 -7.23 0.32 10.63
CA MET A 265 -8.47 -0.09 11.28
C MET A 265 -8.33 -0.19 12.80
N MET A 266 -7.18 -0.65 13.30
CA MET A 266 -6.90 -0.65 14.74
C MET A 266 -6.86 0.78 15.31
N GLU A 267 -6.25 1.74 14.61
CA GLU A 267 -6.21 3.15 15.02
C GLU A 267 -7.62 3.76 15.04
N ARG A 268 -8.38 3.57 13.98
CA ARG A 268 -9.72 4.13 13.77
C ARG A 268 -10.78 3.54 14.71
N TRP A 269 -10.70 2.25 14.97
CA TRP A 269 -11.66 1.53 15.82
C TRP A 269 -11.17 1.26 17.25
N ARG A 270 -10.07 1.92 17.65
CA ARG A 270 -9.45 1.74 18.97
C ARG A 270 -10.44 1.85 20.12
N GLU A 271 -11.25 2.91 20.15
CA GLU A 271 -12.22 3.13 21.22
C GLU A 271 -13.26 2.01 21.27
N SER A 272 -13.78 1.59 20.12
CA SER A 272 -14.75 0.50 20.03
C SER A 272 -14.15 -0.82 20.57
N VAL A 273 -12.89 -1.11 20.25
CA VAL A 273 -12.22 -2.31 20.78
C VAL A 273 -12.00 -2.23 22.29
N LEU A 274 -11.65 -1.08 22.81
CA LEU A 274 -11.50 -0.88 24.25
C LEU A 274 -12.84 -0.98 25.00
N LEU A 275 -13.97 -0.69 24.32
CA LEU A 275 -15.33 -0.85 24.83
C LEU A 275 -15.90 -2.27 24.62
N GLY A 276 -15.16 -3.18 23.98
CA GLY A 276 -15.54 -4.60 23.89
C GLY A 276 -15.73 -5.14 22.48
N ALA A 277 -15.69 -4.29 21.42
CA ALA A 277 -15.67 -4.77 20.04
C ALA A 277 -14.44 -5.64 19.77
N LYS A 278 -14.54 -6.54 18.80
CA LYS A 278 -13.46 -7.47 18.44
C LYS A 278 -13.12 -7.31 16.96
N ILE A 279 -11.84 -7.28 16.62
CA ILE A 279 -11.39 -7.25 15.24
C ILE A 279 -10.83 -8.60 14.85
N ILE A 280 -11.35 -9.20 13.79
CA ILE A 280 -10.81 -10.40 13.15
C ILE A 280 -9.80 -9.95 12.09
N VAL A 281 -8.64 -10.62 12.06
CA VAL A 281 -7.65 -10.53 10.98
C VAL A 281 -7.46 -11.94 10.43
N ALA A 282 -7.62 -12.10 9.10
CA ALA A 282 -7.64 -13.43 8.48
C ALA A 282 -6.24 -13.94 8.14
N THR A 283 -5.27 -13.06 7.90
CA THR A 283 -3.89 -13.39 7.49
C THR A 283 -2.87 -12.62 8.32
N PRO A 284 -1.61 -13.08 8.49
CA PRO A 284 -1.06 -14.36 8.00
C PRO A 284 -1.66 -15.60 8.67
N GLU A 285 -2.17 -15.46 9.88
CA GLU A 285 -2.88 -16.47 10.66
C GLU A 285 -4.15 -15.87 11.25
N PRO A 286 -5.31 -16.52 11.09
CA PRO A 286 -6.58 -16.00 11.60
C PRO A 286 -6.52 -15.83 13.12
N HIS A 287 -6.81 -14.62 13.57
CA HIS A 287 -6.85 -14.30 15.01
C HIS A 287 -7.82 -13.16 15.30
N VAL A 288 -8.16 -13.02 16.58
CA VAL A 288 -9.06 -11.98 17.07
C VAL A 288 -8.28 -10.99 17.93
N ILE A 289 -8.40 -9.72 17.60
CA ILE A 289 -7.90 -8.60 18.40
C ILE A 289 -9.04 -8.13 19.30
N HIS A 290 -8.76 -8.05 20.60
CA HIS A 290 -9.70 -7.62 21.61
C HIS A 290 -8.97 -6.81 22.70
N THR A 291 -9.66 -6.27 23.66
CA THR A 291 -9.10 -5.38 24.70
C THR A 291 -7.81 -5.89 25.33
N HIS A 292 -7.70 -7.21 25.60
CA HIS A 292 -6.54 -7.76 26.32
C HIS A 292 -5.28 -7.93 25.48
N ASN A 293 -5.40 -8.08 24.15
CA ASN A 293 -4.24 -8.23 23.25
C ASN A 293 -3.99 -7.02 22.33
N PHE A 294 -4.86 -6.00 22.37
CA PHE A 294 -4.80 -4.84 21.48
C PHE A 294 -3.44 -4.15 21.50
N ALA A 295 -2.88 -3.88 22.69
CA ALA A 295 -1.61 -3.18 22.80
C ALA A 295 -0.44 -3.98 22.19
N ALA A 296 -0.42 -5.30 22.40
CA ALA A 296 0.59 -6.18 21.83
C ALA A 296 0.48 -6.29 20.30
N GLU A 297 -0.75 -6.41 19.78
CA GLU A 297 -1.01 -6.45 18.34
C GLU A 297 -0.66 -5.12 17.68
N TYR A 298 -0.99 -3.99 18.33
CA TYR A 298 -0.66 -2.67 17.80
C TYR A 298 0.85 -2.43 17.78
N ALA A 299 1.58 -2.80 18.83
CA ALA A 299 3.04 -2.72 18.84
C ALA A 299 3.67 -3.59 17.74
N ARG A 300 3.11 -4.77 17.46
CA ARG A 300 3.57 -5.63 16.36
C ARG A 300 3.36 -4.97 15.00
N THR A 301 2.18 -4.38 14.74
CA THR A 301 1.91 -3.66 13.50
C THR A 301 2.82 -2.44 13.29
N LEU A 302 3.20 -1.74 14.36
CA LEU A 302 4.18 -0.66 14.28
C LEU A 302 5.56 -1.20 13.88
N ALA A 303 6.03 -2.27 14.50
CA ALA A 303 7.31 -2.88 14.18
C ALA A 303 7.37 -3.44 12.73
N GLU A 304 6.26 -3.91 12.21
CA GLU A 304 6.14 -4.40 10.83
C GLU A 304 6.05 -3.25 9.80
N GLY A 305 5.54 -2.07 10.21
CA GLY A 305 5.32 -0.90 9.36
C GLY A 305 6.49 0.10 9.32
N ASP A 306 7.36 0.08 10.31
CA ASP A 306 8.48 1.01 10.42
C ASP A 306 9.70 0.61 9.55
N GLY A 307 9.47 0.52 8.25
CA GLY A 307 10.49 0.97 7.33
C GLY A 307 10.56 2.51 7.44
N ALA A 308 11.14 3.02 8.52
CA ALA A 308 11.27 4.45 8.75
C ALA A 308 11.88 5.14 7.52
N GLY A 309 11.11 5.92 6.78
CA GLY A 309 11.70 6.64 5.68
C GLY A 309 10.83 7.38 4.67
N GLY A 310 9.50 7.39 4.80
CA GLY A 310 8.66 7.99 3.74
C GLY A 310 8.89 9.50 3.53
N VAL A 311 8.63 10.31 4.55
CA VAL A 311 8.69 11.78 4.43
C VAL A 311 10.11 12.32 4.55
N GLU A 312 10.93 11.77 5.45
CA GLU A 312 12.35 12.16 5.57
C GLU A 312 13.16 11.85 4.31
N THR A 313 12.78 10.81 3.60
CA THR A 313 13.47 10.36 2.39
C THR A 313 13.26 11.31 1.22
N LEU A 314 12.03 11.76 0.95
CA LEU A 314 11.77 12.77 -0.09
C LEU A 314 12.44 14.10 0.25
N ARG A 315 12.46 14.48 1.52
CA ARG A 315 13.16 15.68 1.99
C ARG A 315 14.67 15.58 1.79
N GLY A 316 15.26 14.40 2.05
CA GLY A 316 16.68 14.13 1.82
C GLY A 316 17.06 14.20 0.34
N ILE A 317 16.23 13.69 -0.55
CA ILE A 317 16.46 13.73 -2.01
C ILE A 317 16.43 15.17 -2.53
N LEU A 318 15.46 15.97 -2.10
CA LEU A 318 15.35 17.39 -2.50
C LEU A 318 16.55 18.23 -2.02
N VAL A 319 17.15 17.84 -0.89
CA VAL A 319 18.37 18.49 -0.36
C VAL A 319 19.62 18.05 -1.11
N ALA A 320 19.71 16.77 -1.47
CA ALA A 320 20.84 16.23 -2.24
C ALA A 320 20.90 16.79 -3.66
N ALA A 321 19.74 17.09 -4.27
CA ALA A 321 19.64 17.75 -5.58
C ALA A 321 20.02 19.23 -5.57
N GLY A 322 20.72 19.74 -4.53
CA GLY A 322 21.23 21.13 -4.47
C GLY A 322 20.15 22.22 -4.40
N ARG A 323 18.90 21.86 -4.13
CA ARG A 323 17.79 22.80 -4.05
C ARG A 323 17.68 23.43 -2.66
N PRO A 324 17.22 24.70 -2.52
CA PRO A 324 17.23 25.40 -1.25
C PRO A 324 16.47 24.62 -0.16
N ARG A 325 17.06 24.57 1.03
CA ARG A 325 16.46 23.94 2.22
C ARG A 325 15.06 24.51 2.44
N VAL A 326 14.04 23.66 2.36
CA VAL A 326 12.71 23.99 2.85
C VAL A 326 12.78 24.06 4.37
N VAL A 327 12.98 25.27 4.91
CA VAL A 327 12.77 25.53 6.33
C VAL A 327 11.26 25.47 6.55
N ALA A 328 10.78 24.44 7.25
CA ALA A 328 9.42 24.44 7.75
C ALA A 328 9.33 25.58 8.76
N GLU A 329 8.59 26.65 8.46
CA GLU A 329 8.17 27.62 9.45
C GLU A 329 7.37 26.86 10.53
N GLN A 330 7.91 26.85 11.74
CA GLN A 330 7.13 26.45 12.91
C GLN A 330 5.94 27.41 13.01
N PRO A 331 4.73 26.93 13.28
CA PRO A 331 3.62 27.83 13.59
C PRO A 331 4.03 28.66 14.80
N ALA A 332 4.00 29.99 14.64
CA ALA A 332 4.27 30.93 15.71
C ALA A 332 3.36 30.59 16.90
N ALA A 333 3.97 30.24 18.03
CA ALA A 333 3.29 30.17 19.29
C ALA A 333 2.67 31.54 19.57
N GLN A 334 1.35 31.63 19.57
CA GLN A 334 0.65 32.80 20.04
C GLN A 334 1.04 33.00 21.52
N ALA A 335 1.84 34.01 21.76
CA ALA A 335 2.11 34.50 23.10
C ALA A 335 0.79 35.05 23.64
N ALA A 336 0.22 34.34 24.59
CA ALA A 336 -0.76 34.90 25.48
C ALA A 336 -0.01 35.77 26.48
N SER A 337 -0.22 37.07 26.46
CA SER A 337 0.12 37.97 27.56
C SER A 337 -0.92 39.08 27.69
N ALA A 338 -1.44 39.12 28.90
CA ALA A 338 -2.18 40.17 29.60
C ALA A 338 -3.60 40.46 29.14
#